data_fa26b8851552fce7f54c5f00fca7305a
#
_entry.id   fa26b8851552fce7f54c5f00fca7305a
#
_cell.length_a   1.000
_cell.length_b   1.000
_cell.length_c   1.000
_cell.angle_alpha   90.00
_cell.angle_beta   90.00
_cell.angle_gamma   90.00
#
_symmetry.space_group_name_H-M   'P 1'
#
loop_
_entity.id
_entity.type
_entity.pdbx_description
1 polymer ?
#
loop_
_entity_poly.entity_id
_entity_poly.type
_entity_poly.pdbx_seq_one_letter_code
_entity_poly.pdbx_strand_id
1 'polypeptide(L)'
;MAKFEQNDDSVVVIIGSGAGGGTLANELCQKGVKVVLLEAGGTQSPATFINDEWKSFVQLAWLDPRTTSGSWRVAKDFAGLPAWICKTVGGTTTHWAGASLRFQEHEFKVKTHYGEIKGASLEDWPLTLQELEPWY
;
A
#
# COMPACT_ATOMS: atom_id res chain seq x y z
N MET A 1 -4.05 -23.56 -11.82
CA MET A 1 -3.07 -22.67 -11.16
C MET A 1 -1.74 -22.87 -11.87
N ALA A 2 -1.11 -21.81 -12.36
CA ALA A 2 0.19 -21.94 -13.00
C ALA A 2 1.21 -22.44 -11.96
N LYS A 3 2.04 -23.38 -12.36
CA LYS A 3 3.15 -23.86 -11.54
C LYS A 3 4.42 -23.16 -12.02
N PHE A 4 5.18 -22.63 -11.09
CA PHE A 4 6.45 -22.01 -11.32
C PHE A 4 7.53 -22.84 -10.64
N GLU A 5 8.66 -22.99 -11.27
CA GLU A 5 9.83 -23.60 -10.65
C GLU A 5 10.44 -22.64 -9.64
N GLN A 6 10.85 -23.15 -8.50
CA GLN A 6 11.36 -22.32 -7.39
C GLN A 6 12.64 -21.54 -7.77
N ASN A 7 13.39 -22.05 -8.73
CA ASN A 7 14.64 -21.46 -9.20
C ASN A 7 14.52 -20.78 -10.57
N ASP A 8 13.29 -20.46 -11.01
CA ASP A 8 13.08 -19.73 -12.27
C ASP A 8 13.36 -18.24 -12.05
N ASP A 9 14.56 -17.82 -12.44
CA ASP A 9 15.03 -16.43 -12.36
C ASP A 9 14.37 -15.50 -13.40
N SER A 10 13.59 -16.06 -14.33
CA SER A 10 12.78 -15.28 -15.28
C SER A 10 11.44 -14.81 -14.71
N VAL A 11 11.11 -15.18 -13.48
CA VAL A 11 9.85 -14.83 -12.80
C VAL A 11 10.10 -13.84 -11.69
N VAL A 12 9.36 -12.73 -11.71
CA VAL A 12 9.34 -11.75 -10.62
C VAL A 12 8.22 -12.10 -9.64
N VAL A 13 8.57 -12.25 -8.37
CA VAL A 13 7.59 -12.48 -7.30
C VAL A 13 7.32 -11.16 -6.59
N ILE A 14 6.04 -10.77 -6.55
CA ILE A 14 5.55 -9.57 -5.86
C ILE A 14 4.72 -10.01 -4.66
N ILE A 15 4.98 -9.45 -3.51
CA ILE A 15 4.25 -9.73 -2.26
C ILE A 15 3.31 -8.57 -1.97
N GLY A 16 2.01 -8.85 -2.00
CA GLY A 16 0.93 -7.90 -1.78
C GLY A 16 0.45 -7.22 -3.05
N SER A 17 -0.86 -7.15 -3.21
CA SER A 17 -1.55 -6.55 -4.37
C SER A 17 -2.07 -5.12 -4.10
N GLY A 18 -1.58 -4.46 -3.06
CA GLY A 18 -1.89 -3.06 -2.80
C GLY A 18 -1.41 -2.12 -3.91
N ALA A 19 -1.49 -0.81 -3.69
CA ALA A 19 -1.16 0.21 -4.68
C ALA A 19 0.21 -0.01 -5.35
N GLY A 20 1.26 -0.26 -4.57
CA GLY A 20 2.60 -0.49 -5.12
C GLY A 20 2.73 -1.80 -5.88
N GLY A 21 2.33 -2.91 -5.26
CA GLY A 21 2.47 -4.24 -5.87
C GLY A 21 1.59 -4.43 -7.10
N GLY A 22 0.36 -3.93 -7.06
CA GLY A 22 -0.57 -3.97 -8.19
C GLY A 22 -0.06 -3.16 -9.38
N THR A 23 0.44 -1.95 -9.15
CA THR A 23 1.03 -1.10 -10.19
C THR A 23 2.29 -1.73 -10.80
N LEU A 24 3.18 -2.22 -9.95
CA LEU A 24 4.40 -2.88 -10.42
C LEU A 24 4.08 -4.13 -11.24
N ALA A 25 3.11 -4.95 -10.80
CA ALA A 25 2.69 -6.13 -11.53
C ALA A 25 2.16 -5.76 -12.92
N ASN A 26 1.32 -4.73 -13.00
CA ASN A 26 0.77 -4.24 -14.27
C ASN A 26 1.89 -3.80 -15.22
N GLU A 27 2.82 -2.99 -14.75
CA GLU A 27 3.92 -2.48 -15.56
C GLU A 27 4.85 -3.59 -16.07
N LEU A 28 5.18 -4.54 -15.22
CA LEU A 28 6.04 -5.67 -15.60
C LEU A 28 5.34 -6.59 -16.60
N CYS A 29 4.06 -6.90 -16.38
CA CYS A 29 3.29 -7.75 -17.31
C CYS A 29 3.14 -7.11 -18.68
N GLN A 30 2.92 -5.79 -18.76
CA GLN A 30 2.87 -5.08 -20.05
C GLN A 30 4.21 -5.13 -20.81
N LYS A 31 5.31 -5.27 -20.10
CA LYS A 31 6.66 -5.44 -20.68
C LYS A 31 7.01 -6.91 -20.96
N GLY A 32 6.04 -7.82 -20.81
CA GLY A 32 6.23 -9.26 -21.09
C GLY A 32 6.98 -10.03 -19.99
N VAL A 33 7.21 -9.42 -18.84
CA VAL A 33 7.83 -10.10 -17.69
C VAL A 33 6.81 -11.02 -17.03
N LYS A 34 7.22 -12.25 -16.74
CA LYS A 34 6.39 -13.18 -15.96
C LYS A 34 6.34 -12.73 -14.50
N VAL A 35 5.13 -12.58 -13.97
CA VAL A 35 4.92 -12.12 -12.60
C VAL A 35 4.08 -13.12 -11.82
N VAL A 36 4.50 -13.41 -10.61
CA VAL A 36 3.70 -14.09 -9.57
C VAL A 36 3.40 -13.07 -8.48
N LEU A 37 2.13 -12.74 -8.32
CA LEU A 37 1.69 -11.84 -7.26
C LEU A 37 1.02 -12.66 -6.15
N LEU A 38 1.61 -12.59 -4.95
CA LEU A 38 1.12 -13.25 -3.75
C LEU A 38 0.30 -12.28 -2.92
N GLU A 39 -0.96 -12.61 -2.67
CA GLU A 39 -1.88 -11.79 -1.88
C GLU A 39 -2.44 -12.62 -0.72
N ALA A 40 -2.45 -12.05 0.47
CA ALA A 40 -2.94 -12.71 1.67
C ALA A 40 -4.47 -12.66 1.81
N GLY A 41 -5.12 -11.70 1.14
CA GLY A 41 -6.55 -11.48 1.21
C GLY A 41 -7.31 -12.00 0.01
N GLY A 42 -8.63 -12.13 0.18
CA GLY A 42 -9.56 -12.51 -0.89
C GLY A 42 -10.00 -11.32 -1.75
N THR A 43 -10.58 -11.62 -2.90
CA THR A 43 -11.23 -10.60 -3.75
C THR A 43 -12.54 -10.15 -3.10
N GLN A 44 -12.76 -8.84 -3.04
CA GLN A 44 -14.03 -8.26 -2.60
C GLN A 44 -14.94 -8.01 -3.79
N SER A 45 -16.23 -8.24 -3.58
CA SER A 45 -17.25 -7.84 -4.53
C SER A 45 -17.61 -6.38 -4.33
N PRO A 46 -17.90 -5.60 -5.37
CA PRO A 46 -18.42 -4.24 -5.23
C PRO A 46 -19.67 -4.16 -4.32
N ALA A 47 -20.47 -5.21 -4.27
CA ALA A 47 -21.64 -5.29 -3.41
C ALA A 47 -21.30 -5.39 -1.91
N THR A 48 -20.05 -5.72 -1.56
CA THR A 48 -19.60 -5.75 -0.15
C THR A 48 -19.12 -4.40 0.36
N PHE A 49 -18.92 -3.44 -0.54
CA PHE A 49 -18.56 -2.08 -0.15
C PHE A 49 -19.80 -1.34 0.31
N ILE A 50 -19.79 -0.91 1.55
CA ILE A 50 -20.90 -0.24 2.18
C ILE A 50 -20.55 1.24 2.32
N ASN A 51 -21.40 2.09 1.77
CA ASN A 51 -21.29 3.54 1.93
C ASN A 51 -21.84 3.98 3.30
N ASP A 52 -21.25 3.42 4.36
CA ASP A 52 -21.58 3.68 5.76
C ASP A 52 -20.28 3.47 6.55
N GLU A 53 -19.72 4.54 7.07
CA GLU A 53 -18.43 4.53 7.77
C GLU A 53 -18.42 3.54 8.94
N TRP A 54 -19.47 3.53 9.76
CA TRP A 54 -19.53 2.67 10.93
C TRP A 54 -19.59 1.19 10.56
N LYS A 55 -20.39 0.85 9.55
CA LYS A 55 -20.47 -0.53 9.07
C LYS A 55 -19.22 -0.95 8.36
N SER A 56 -18.62 -0.07 7.58
CA SER A 56 -17.32 -0.30 6.95
C SER A 56 -16.26 -0.61 8.00
N PHE A 57 -16.20 0.17 9.05
CA PHE A 57 -15.28 -0.05 10.16
C PHE A 57 -15.43 -1.43 10.80
N VAL A 58 -16.63 -1.93 10.91
CA VAL A 58 -16.89 -3.22 11.56
C VAL A 58 -16.75 -4.40 10.61
N GLN A 59 -17.16 -4.26 9.37
CA GLN A 59 -17.23 -5.38 8.42
C GLN A 59 -15.97 -5.56 7.56
N LEU A 60 -15.30 -4.49 7.28
CA LEU A 60 -14.06 -4.50 6.51
C LEU A 60 -12.86 -4.26 7.40
N ALA A 61 -13.09 -4.25 8.63
CA ALA A 61 -12.06 -4.04 9.63
C ALA A 61 -11.09 -5.22 9.66
N TRP A 62 -10.68 -5.46 8.86
CA TRP A 62 -9.48 -5.21 8.53
C TRP A 62 -8.42 -5.60 9.53
N LEU A 63 -8.83 -5.81 10.71
CA LEU A 63 -8.06 -6.27 11.80
C LEU A 63 -8.41 -7.68 12.07
N ASP A 64 -8.01 -8.51 11.15
CA ASP A 64 -7.80 -9.88 11.53
C ASP A 64 -6.67 -9.88 12.59
N PRO A 65 -6.96 -10.17 13.86
CA PRO A 65 -5.95 -10.24 14.91
C PRO A 65 -4.81 -11.20 14.57
N ARG A 66 -5.05 -12.16 13.68
CA ARG A 66 -4.05 -13.11 13.20
C ARG A 66 -3.02 -12.46 12.28
N THR A 67 -3.37 -11.36 11.62
CA THR A 67 -2.48 -10.61 10.74
C THR A 67 -1.82 -9.42 11.41
N THR A 68 -2.36 -8.99 12.54
CA THR A 68 -1.83 -7.91 13.36
C THR A 68 -1.11 -8.41 14.61
N SER A 69 -0.99 -9.73 14.77
CA SER A 69 -0.21 -10.34 15.85
C SER A 69 1.28 -10.04 15.66
N GLY A 70 1.92 -9.57 16.70
CA GLY A 70 3.33 -9.27 16.73
C GLY A 70 3.65 -7.84 17.16
N SER A 71 4.89 -7.42 16.94
CA SER A 71 5.39 -6.08 17.29
C SER A 71 4.78 -4.93 16.45
N TRP A 72 3.94 -5.24 15.49
CA TRP A 72 3.23 -4.33 14.60
C TRP A 72 1.96 -3.74 15.21
N ARG A 73 1.98 -3.46 16.48
CA ARG A 73 0.93 -2.65 17.07
C ARG A 73 1.11 -1.22 16.57
N VAL A 74 0.11 -0.74 15.88
CA VAL A 74 0.10 0.56 15.20
C VAL A 74 0.38 1.74 16.11
N ALA A 75 0.07 1.62 17.38
CA ALA A 75 0.58 2.53 18.39
C ALA A 75 0.53 1.85 19.75
N LYS A 76 1.64 1.84 20.47
CA LYS A 76 1.67 1.41 21.88
C LYS A 76 0.66 2.19 22.74
N ASP A 77 0.42 3.45 22.36
CA ASP A 77 -0.38 4.41 23.09
C ASP A 77 -1.88 4.35 22.77
N PHE A 78 -2.25 3.57 21.73
CA PHE A 78 -3.63 3.37 21.30
C PHE A 78 -3.96 1.89 21.25
N ALA A 79 -3.74 1.22 22.38
CA ALA A 79 -4.06 -0.19 22.51
C ALA A 79 -5.55 -0.43 22.25
N GLY A 80 -5.88 -1.17 21.22
CA GLY A 80 -7.26 -1.47 20.81
C GLY A 80 -7.74 -0.68 19.60
N LEU A 81 -7.00 0.32 19.12
CA LEU A 81 -7.29 0.86 17.80
C LEU A 81 -6.76 -0.06 16.72
N PRO A 82 -7.60 -0.30 15.77
CA PRO A 82 -7.24 -1.13 14.62
C PRO A 82 -6.11 -0.50 13.77
N ALA A 83 -5.20 -1.35 13.29
CA ALA A 83 -4.39 -0.98 12.16
C ALA A 83 -5.30 -0.86 10.93
N TRP A 84 -5.25 0.25 10.24
CA TRP A 84 -6.04 0.50 9.04
C TRP A 84 -5.45 -0.24 7.84
N ILE A 85 -5.37 -1.56 7.94
CA ILE A 85 -4.80 -2.44 6.94
C ILE A 85 -5.89 -3.39 6.46
N CYS A 86 -6.20 -3.36 5.18
CA CYS A 86 -7.08 -4.32 4.55
C CYS A 86 -6.33 -5.54 4.06
N LYS A 87 -6.80 -6.71 4.47
CA LYS A 87 -6.37 -7.98 3.91
C LYS A 87 -7.29 -8.38 2.77
N THR A 88 -7.04 -7.81 1.61
CA THR A 88 -7.84 -8.04 0.40
C THR A 88 -7.02 -7.79 -0.85
N VAL A 89 -7.43 -8.36 -1.97
CA VAL A 89 -6.89 -7.98 -3.28
C VAL A 89 -7.10 -6.48 -3.49
N GLY A 90 -6.04 -5.76 -3.82
CA GLY A 90 -5.99 -4.30 -3.89
C GLY A 90 -5.52 -3.62 -2.60
N GLY A 91 -5.41 -4.38 -1.49
CA GLY A 91 -4.94 -3.86 -0.20
C GLY A 91 -5.82 -2.76 0.36
N THR A 92 -5.24 -1.90 1.19
CA THR A 92 -5.96 -0.80 1.85
C THR A 92 -6.50 0.25 0.86
N THR A 93 -5.95 0.30 -0.35
CA THR A 93 -6.43 1.19 -1.42
C THR A 93 -7.89 0.92 -1.80
N THR A 94 -8.42 -0.27 -1.55
CA THR A 94 -9.84 -0.59 -1.78
C THR A 94 -10.79 0.22 -0.91
N HIS A 95 -10.30 0.80 0.17
CA HIS A 95 -11.01 1.66 1.12
C HIS A 95 -10.51 3.10 1.12
N TRP A 96 -9.84 3.47 0.08
CA TRP A 96 -9.35 4.82 -0.03
C TRP A 96 -10.50 5.83 -0.16
N ALA A 97 -10.48 6.84 0.68
CA ALA A 97 -11.50 7.88 0.72
C ALA A 97 -11.38 8.91 -0.43
N GLY A 98 -10.50 8.68 -1.40
CA GLY A 98 -10.35 9.54 -2.57
C GLY A 98 -9.47 10.78 -2.34
N ALA A 99 -8.84 10.91 -1.18
CA ALA A 99 -7.90 12.01 -0.93
C ALA A 99 -6.62 11.82 -1.75
N SER A 100 -6.47 12.59 -2.81
CA SER A 100 -5.38 12.50 -3.79
C SER A 100 -4.91 13.88 -4.18
N LEU A 101 -4.40 14.60 -3.21
CA LEU A 101 -3.84 15.92 -3.45
C LEU A 101 -2.52 15.77 -4.20
N ARG A 102 -2.31 16.66 -5.15
CA ARG A 102 -1.04 16.77 -5.85
C ARG A 102 0.01 17.30 -4.90
N PHE A 103 1.17 16.66 -4.86
CA PHE A 103 2.29 17.13 -4.06
C PHE A 103 2.83 18.46 -4.57
N GLN A 104 3.33 19.26 -3.65
CA GLN A 104 4.02 20.50 -3.93
C GLN A 104 5.53 20.27 -3.95
N GLU A 105 6.27 21.17 -4.57
CA GLU A 105 7.73 21.02 -4.73
C GLU A 105 8.48 20.84 -3.41
N HIS A 106 8.09 21.60 -2.37
CA HIS A 106 8.74 21.51 -1.06
C HIS A 106 8.52 20.17 -0.36
N GLU A 107 7.46 19.41 -0.70
CA GLU A 107 7.18 18.13 -0.09
C GLU A 107 8.15 17.03 -0.55
N PHE A 108 8.82 17.23 -1.68
CA PHE A 108 9.91 16.37 -2.12
C PHE A 108 11.25 16.71 -1.48
N LYS A 109 11.37 17.90 -0.88
CA LYS A 109 12.58 18.43 -0.28
C LYS A 109 12.39 18.86 1.17
N VAL A 110 11.69 18.01 1.93
CA VAL A 110 11.27 18.30 3.31
C VAL A 110 12.47 18.57 4.22
N LYS A 111 13.52 17.72 4.13
CA LYS A 111 14.74 17.92 4.92
C LYS A 111 15.49 19.18 4.54
N THR A 112 15.66 19.41 3.23
CA THR A 112 16.29 20.63 2.72
C THR A 112 15.51 21.87 3.12
N HIS A 113 14.17 21.80 3.08
CA HIS A 113 13.29 22.93 3.33
C HIS A 113 13.18 23.29 4.83
N TYR A 114 13.01 22.29 5.68
CA TYR A 114 12.77 22.51 7.13
C TYR A 114 14.01 22.31 8.00
N GLY A 115 15.09 21.74 7.44
CA GLY A 115 16.28 21.39 8.20
C GLY A 115 16.09 20.18 9.11
N GLU A 116 17.00 20.00 10.05
CA GLU A 116 16.92 18.93 11.02
C GLU A 116 15.93 19.29 12.15
N ILE A 117 14.97 18.41 12.36
CA ILE A 117 14.00 18.51 13.46
C ILE A 117 14.32 17.44 14.49
N LYS A 118 14.58 17.85 15.74
CA LYS A 118 14.89 16.92 16.83
C LYS A 118 13.76 15.90 17.05
N GLY A 119 14.10 14.63 16.93
CA GLY A 119 13.15 13.53 17.11
C GLY A 119 12.39 13.13 15.84
N ALA A 120 12.68 13.76 14.71
CA ALA A 120 12.14 13.37 13.40
C ALA A 120 13.27 12.87 12.48
N SER A 121 12.93 11.91 11.63
CA SER A 121 13.81 11.41 10.56
C SER A 121 13.30 11.93 9.23
N LEU A 122 13.61 13.18 8.92
CA LEU A 122 13.26 13.78 7.64
C LEU A 122 14.33 13.43 6.60
N GLU A 123 13.88 13.02 5.43
CA GLU A 123 14.73 12.81 4.26
C GLU A 123 14.07 13.44 3.04
N ASP A 124 14.88 13.90 2.12
CA ASP A 124 14.42 14.35 0.81
C ASP A 124 14.13 13.14 -0.06
N TRP A 125 13.07 13.22 -0.85
CA TRP A 125 12.82 12.21 -1.86
C TRP A 125 13.91 12.21 -2.94
N PRO A 126 14.31 11.05 -3.47
CA PRO A 126 15.33 10.96 -4.51
C PRO A 126 14.83 11.38 -5.91
N LEU A 127 13.72 12.10 -5.95
CA LEU A 127 13.07 12.60 -7.17
C LEU A 127 12.47 13.98 -6.90
N THR A 128 12.08 14.66 -7.96
CA THR A 128 11.50 16.01 -7.93
C THR A 128 10.07 16.01 -8.45
N LEU A 129 9.32 17.06 -8.17
CA LEU A 129 8.00 17.26 -8.75
C LEU A 129 8.07 17.30 -10.29
N GLN A 130 9.11 17.94 -10.85
CA GLN A 130 9.27 18.04 -12.30
C GLN A 130 9.46 16.68 -12.97
N GLU A 131 10.16 15.74 -12.32
CA GLU A 131 10.31 14.38 -12.82
C GLU A 131 9.01 13.58 -12.74
N LEU A 132 8.13 13.90 -11.79
CA LEU A 132 6.82 13.27 -11.65
C LEU A 132 5.73 13.90 -12.52
N GLU A 133 5.92 15.13 -13.00
CA GLU A 133 4.92 15.89 -13.76
C GLU A 133 4.27 15.09 -14.91
N PRO A 134 5.02 14.30 -15.70
CA PRO A 134 4.44 13.51 -16.80
C PRO A 134 3.51 12.37 -16.33
N TRP A 135 3.49 12.05 -15.03
CA TRP A 135 2.77 10.92 -14.46
C TRP A 135 1.52 11.34 -13.64
N TYR A 136 1.28 12.64 -13.55
CA TYR A 136 0.08 13.22 -12.94
C TYR A 136 -1.11 13.34 -13.94
#